data_899f4b6ec1857bfba0e39f1e8525142b
#
_entry.id   899f4b6ec1857bfba0e39f1e8525142b
#
_cell.length_a   1.000
_cell.length_b   1.000
_cell.length_c   1.000
_cell.angle_alpha   90.00
_cell.angle_beta   90.00
_cell.angle_gamma   90.00
#
_symmetry.space_group_name_H-M   'P 1'
#
loop_
_entity.id
_entity.type
_entity.pdbx_description
1 polymer ?
#
loop_
_entity_poly.entity_id
_entity_poly.type
_entity_poly.pdbx_seq_one_letter_code
_entity_poly.pdbx_strand_id
1 'polypeptide(L)'
;MAKILAVGTVVAIASTYGTASSMTALTNAANAVATLAAGHGVAVGDFVEITSGWGLINGRIARVSAVATNDVTLEGINTTSTTNYPAGQGVGSIRRITAWTNLSQITSGLSVSGGEQQFADVTEITDRTQQQIPTTRSPIVVELPVYDDPSLSWTPTVRAASDSAVATAVRMIYPNGSRLVGNAYWSLGDVPTIEDSTLRNSVTLTFAAQPTRYAT
;
A
#
# COMPACT_ATOMS: atom_id res chain seq x y z
N MET A 1 9.95 -18.25 -19.70
CA MET A 1 9.51 -17.26 -18.69
C MET A 1 10.74 -16.64 -18.07
N ALA A 2 10.85 -15.31 -18.10
CA ALA A 2 11.95 -14.62 -17.42
C ALA A 2 11.71 -14.68 -15.90
N LYS A 3 12.70 -15.18 -15.16
CA LYS A 3 12.69 -15.13 -13.68
C LYS A 3 13.26 -13.77 -13.26
N ILE A 4 12.61 -13.11 -12.30
CA ILE A 4 13.08 -11.84 -11.75
C ILE A 4 13.94 -12.19 -10.54
N LEU A 5 15.20 -11.73 -10.54
CA LEU A 5 16.09 -11.87 -9.39
C LEU A 5 15.65 -10.88 -8.30
N ALA A 6 15.68 -11.31 -7.03
CA ALA A 6 15.33 -10.43 -5.92
C ALA A 6 16.45 -9.43 -5.56
N VAL A 7 17.69 -9.72 -5.97
CA VAL A 7 18.85 -8.86 -5.71
C VAL A 7 18.66 -7.49 -6.39
N GLY A 8 18.77 -6.40 -5.61
CA GLY A 8 18.53 -5.05 -6.09
C GLY A 8 17.10 -4.54 -5.85
N THR A 9 16.25 -5.31 -5.12
CA THR A 9 14.95 -4.80 -4.65
C THR A 9 15.17 -3.67 -3.65
N VAL A 10 14.51 -2.54 -3.87
CA VAL A 10 14.53 -1.37 -2.97
C VAL A 10 13.19 -1.27 -2.27
N VAL A 11 13.21 -1.19 -0.94
CA VAL A 11 12.04 -0.91 -0.11
C VAL A 11 12.16 0.51 0.44
N ALA A 12 11.08 1.28 0.37
CA ALA A 12 11.06 2.66 0.85
C ALA A 12 9.78 2.96 1.62
N ILE A 13 9.92 3.76 2.66
CA ILE A 13 8.82 4.36 3.43
C ILE A 13 8.59 5.80 2.96
N ALA A 14 7.34 6.24 2.89
CA ALA A 14 7.04 7.65 2.65
C ALA A 14 7.48 8.49 3.87
N SER A 15 8.35 9.45 3.64
CA SER A 15 8.85 10.36 4.69
C SER A 15 8.13 11.70 4.72
N THR A 16 7.55 12.13 3.60
CA THR A 16 6.85 13.42 3.52
C THR A 16 5.65 13.32 2.58
N TYR A 17 4.56 13.92 3.01
CA TYR A 17 3.35 14.07 2.24
C TYR A 17 3.09 15.55 1.93
N GLY A 18 2.53 15.82 0.76
CA GLY A 18 1.99 17.13 0.43
C GLY A 18 0.68 17.41 1.16
N THR A 19 0.20 18.63 1.03
CA THR A 19 -1.13 19.01 1.53
C THR A 19 -2.22 18.18 0.86
N ALA A 20 -3.20 17.73 1.62
CA ALA A 20 -4.35 17.02 1.10
C ALA A 20 -5.22 17.99 0.26
N SER A 21 -5.53 17.57 -0.96
CA SER A 21 -6.43 18.30 -1.87
C SER A 21 -7.80 17.66 -1.83
N SER A 22 -8.83 18.47 -1.68
CA SER A 22 -10.22 18.00 -1.69
C SER A 22 -10.57 17.36 -3.05
N MET A 23 -11.18 16.19 -3.00
CA MET A 23 -11.70 15.44 -4.14
C MET A 23 -13.22 15.55 -4.15
N THR A 24 -13.75 16.29 -5.13
CA THR A 24 -15.19 16.59 -5.23
C THR A 24 -15.96 15.54 -6.02
N ALA A 25 -15.28 14.78 -6.86
CA ALA A 25 -15.86 13.68 -7.61
C ALA A 25 -14.83 12.58 -7.86
N LEU A 26 -15.32 11.34 -7.98
CA LEU A 26 -14.55 10.18 -8.43
C LEU A 26 -15.44 9.37 -9.38
N THR A 27 -14.92 9.08 -10.57
CA THR A 27 -15.70 8.42 -11.62
C THR A 27 -15.74 6.90 -11.44
N ASN A 28 -16.81 6.26 -11.93
CA ASN A 28 -16.90 4.81 -12.10
C ASN A 28 -16.26 4.43 -13.45
N ALA A 29 -14.97 4.08 -13.45
CA ALA A 29 -14.19 3.76 -14.64
C ALA A 29 -13.12 2.71 -14.38
N ALA A 30 -12.55 2.10 -15.43
CA ALA A 30 -11.45 1.12 -15.31
C ALA A 30 -10.18 1.75 -14.73
N ASN A 31 -9.92 3.02 -15.02
CA ASN A 31 -9.00 3.87 -14.30
C ASN A 31 -9.82 5.07 -13.79
N ALA A 32 -10.08 5.08 -12.49
CA ALA A 32 -10.90 6.12 -11.88
C ALA A 32 -10.27 7.51 -12.09
N VAL A 33 -11.10 8.51 -12.39
CA VAL A 33 -10.70 9.90 -12.52
C VAL A 33 -11.22 10.66 -11.31
N ALA A 34 -10.31 11.29 -10.59
CA ALA A 34 -10.59 12.12 -9.42
C ALA A 34 -10.58 13.60 -9.83
N THR A 35 -11.67 14.32 -9.58
CA THR A 35 -11.72 15.77 -9.76
C THR A 35 -11.29 16.45 -8.47
N LEU A 36 -10.16 17.14 -8.49
CA LEU A 36 -9.55 17.80 -7.33
C LEU A 36 -9.81 19.30 -7.33
N ALA A 37 -9.64 19.90 -6.16
CA ALA A 37 -9.60 21.35 -6.04
C ALA A 37 -8.45 21.96 -6.85
N ALA A 38 -8.62 23.16 -7.36
CA ALA A 38 -7.58 23.87 -8.11
C ALA A 38 -6.31 24.06 -7.27
N GLY A 39 -5.15 23.98 -7.94
CA GLY A 39 -3.85 24.13 -7.27
C GLY A 39 -3.39 22.89 -6.50
N HIS A 40 -3.90 21.71 -6.79
CA HIS A 40 -3.59 20.45 -6.11
C HIS A 40 -2.13 19.99 -6.21
N GLY A 41 -1.34 20.52 -7.16
CA GLY A 41 0.08 20.25 -7.31
C GLY A 41 0.45 18.79 -7.64
N VAL A 42 -0.51 17.95 -7.99
CA VAL A 42 -0.30 16.56 -8.41
C VAL A 42 0.15 16.54 -9.86
N ALA A 43 1.16 15.74 -10.18
CA ALA A 43 1.71 15.55 -11.53
C ALA A 43 1.65 14.08 -11.97
N VAL A 44 1.76 13.88 -13.29
CA VAL A 44 1.86 12.52 -13.88
C VAL A 44 3.07 11.80 -13.32
N GLY A 45 2.89 10.55 -12.90
CA GLY A 45 3.93 9.71 -12.27
C GLY A 45 4.00 9.83 -10.75
N ASP A 46 3.33 10.78 -10.14
CA ASP A 46 3.24 10.88 -8.69
C ASP A 46 2.50 9.69 -8.09
N PHE A 47 2.88 9.33 -6.86
CA PHE A 47 2.11 8.44 -6.00
C PHE A 47 1.26 9.26 -5.05
N VAL A 48 -0.02 8.90 -4.98
CA VAL A 48 -1.01 9.61 -4.17
C VAL A 48 -1.73 8.65 -3.23
N GLU A 49 -1.98 9.10 -2.03
CA GLU A 49 -2.84 8.42 -1.08
C GLU A 49 -4.27 8.93 -1.25
N ILE A 50 -5.21 8.00 -1.27
CA ILE A 50 -6.62 8.26 -1.50
C ILE A 50 -7.37 8.14 -0.19
N THR A 51 -8.07 9.18 0.21
CA THR A 51 -9.13 9.11 1.22
C THR A 51 -10.46 9.24 0.50
N SER A 52 -11.35 8.26 0.65
CA SER A 52 -12.61 8.22 -0.10
C SER A 52 -13.73 7.65 0.75
N GLY A 53 -14.96 8.08 0.47
CA GLY A 53 -16.16 7.46 1.02
C GLY A 53 -16.38 6.01 0.54
N TRP A 54 -15.71 5.58 -0.52
CA TRP A 54 -15.71 4.18 -0.96
C TRP A 54 -14.66 3.37 -0.18
N GLY A 55 -15.12 2.53 0.77
CA GLY A 55 -14.24 1.78 1.68
C GLY A 55 -13.17 0.93 0.99
N LEU A 56 -13.47 0.35 -0.21
CA LEU A 56 -12.53 -0.52 -0.93
C LEU A 56 -11.31 0.21 -1.52
N ILE A 57 -11.36 1.53 -1.66
CA ILE A 57 -10.24 2.34 -2.15
C ILE A 57 -9.70 3.30 -1.11
N ASN A 58 -10.39 3.44 0.02
CA ASN A 58 -9.93 4.28 1.12
C ASN A 58 -8.59 3.78 1.65
N GLY A 59 -7.62 4.68 1.80
CA GLY A 59 -6.26 4.36 2.22
C GLY A 59 -5.40 3.69 1.15
N ARG A 60 -5.86 3.50 -0.10
CA ARG A 60 -5.02 2.95 -1.17
C ARG A 60 -4.04 3.99 -1.70
N ILE A 61 -2.90 3.50 -2.16
CA ILE A 61 -1.92 4.30 -2.89
C ILE A 61 -2.09 4.02 -4.39
N ALA A 62 -2.22 5.08 -5.18
CA ALA A 62 -2.30 4.99 -6.63
C ALA A 62 -1.19 5.79 -7.32
N ARG A 63 -0.78 5.36 -8.53
CA ARG A 63 0.05 6.14 -9.43
C ARG A 63 -0.84 7.00 -10.30
N VAL A 64 -0.43 8.23 -10.56
CA VAL A 64 -1.12 9.14 -11.47
C VAL A 64 -0.66 8.88 -12.90
N SER A 65 -1.58 8.50 -13.79
CA SER A 65 -1.29 8.25 -15.20
C SER A 65 -1.54 9.45 -16.11
N ALA A 66 -2.48 10.32 -15.75
CA ALA A 66 -2.77 11.54 -16.49
C ALA A 66 -3.30 12.65 -15.56
N VAL A 67 -3.06 13.89 -15.94
CA VAL A 67 -3.59 15.08 -15.26
C VAL A 67 -4.13 16.03 -16.34
N ALA A 68 -5.39 16.44 -16.22
CA ALA A 68 -6.05 17.39 -17.10
C ALA A 68 -6.73 18.48 -16.24
N THR A 69 -6.07 19.59 -16.06
CA THR A 69 -6.46 20.70 -15.17
C THR A 69 -6.68 20.19 -13.73
N ASN A 70 -7.92 19.90 -13.37
CA ASN A 70 -8.29 19.40 -12.03
C ASN A 70 -8.57 17.90 -11.99
N ASP A 71 -8.58 17.23 -13.15
CA ASP A 71 -8.90 15.81 -13.26
C ASP A 71 -7.61 14.98 -13.26
N VAL A 72 -7.52 14.07 -12.29
CA VAL A 72 -6.37 13.21 -12.06
C VAL A 72 -6.77 11.76 -12.27
N THR A 73 -6.16 11.10 -13.26
CA THR A 73 -6.43 9.68 -13.54
C THR A 73 -5.58 8.79 -12.65
N LEU A 74 -6.24 7.92 -11.89
CA LEU A 74 -5.65 6.98 -10.94
C LEU A 74 -5.43 5.63 -11.63
N GLU A 75 -4.18 5.32 -11.92
CA GLU A 75 -3.82 4.08 -12.62
C GLU A 75 -4.09 2.84 -11.75
N GLY A 76 -4.70 1.83 -12.36
CA GLY A 76 -4.98 0.56 -11.69
C GLY A 76 -6.09 0.60 -10.63
N ILE A 77 -6.80 1.72 -10.49
CA ILE A 77 -7.97 1.85 -9.61
C ILE A 77 -9.23 1.66 -10.44
N ASN A 78 -9.74 0.43 -10.46
CA ASN A 78 -10.96 0.09 -11.18
C ASN A 78 -12.18 0.24 -10.26
N THR A 79 -13.09 1.12 -10.65
CA THR A 79 -14.32 1.47 -9.93
C THR A 79 -15.58 1.25 -10.78
N THR A 80 -15.52 0.41 -11.81
CA THR A 80 -16.65 0.18 -12.74
C THR A 80 -17.86 -0.48 -12.09
N SER A 81 -17.68 -1.25 -10.99
CA SER A 81 -18.77 -1.89 -10.27
C SER A 81 -19.54 -0.88 -9.42
N THR A 82 -20.71 -0.45 -9.88
CA THR A 82 -21.57 0.48 -9.13
C THR A 82 -22.15 -0.10 -7.85
N THR A 83 -22.17 -1.43 -7.70
CA THR A 83 -22.55 -2.10 -6.45
C THR A 83 -21.51 -1.86 -5.36
N ASN A 84 -20.22 -1.98 -5.71
CA ASN A 84 -19.12 -1.78 -4.78
C ASN A 84 -18.75 -0.28 -4.62
N TYR A 85 -19.06 0.50 -5.63
CA TYR A 85 -18.74 1.94 -5.74
C TYR A 85 -19.99 2.74 -6.13
N PRO A 86 -20.93 2.95 -5.19
CA PRO A 86 -22.16 3.71 -5.47
C PRO A 86 -21.84 5.13 -5.98
N ALA A 87 -22.49 5.53 -7.06
CA ALA A 87 -22.23 6.84 -7.68
C ALA A 87 -22.40 8.00 -6.68
N GLY A 88 -21.50 8.98 -6.77
CA GLY A 88 -21.52 10.18 -5.93
C GLY A 88 -20.98 10.01 -4.51
N GLN A 89 -20.68 8.80 -4.04
CA GLN A 89 -20.16 8.55 -2.69
C GLN A 89 -18.63 8.46 -2.62
N GLY A 90 -17.94 8.56 -3.75
CA GLY A 90 -16.49 8.46 -3.84
C GLY A 90 -15.70 9.71 -3.44
N VAL A 91 -16.36 10.75 -2.97
CA VAL A 91 -15.74 12.03 -2.56
C VAL A 91 -14.80 11.86 -1.37
N GLY A 92 -13.86 12.80 -1.21
CA GLY A 92 -12.89 12.74 -0.12
C GLY A 92 -11.69 13.65 -0.35
N SER A 93 -10.48 13.11 -0.28
CA SER A 93 -9.27 13.87 -0.55
C SER A 93 -8.16 12.99 -1.13
N ILE A 94 -7.21 13.64 -1.78
CA ILE A 94 -5.97 13.01 -2.27
C ILE A 94 -4.80 13.82 -1.73
N ARG A 95 -3.77 13.11 -1.22
CA ARG A 95 -2.50 13.73 -0.87
C ARG A 95 -1.34 13.04 -1.59
N ARG A 96 -0.46 13.87 -2.16
CA ARG A 96 0.73 13.41 -2.87
C ARG A 96 1.80 12.96 -1.89
N ILE A 97 2.54 11.90 -2.21
CA ILE A 97 3.75 11.52 -1.49
C ILE A 97 4.92 12.26 -2.14
N THR A 98 5.56 13.15 -1.39
CA THR A 98 6.60 14.04 -1.92
C THR A 98 8.01 13.53 -1.70
N ALA A 99 8.24 12.73 -0.66
CA ALA A 99 9.54 12.14 -0.40
C ALA A 99 9.44 10.70 0.10
N TRP A 100 10.47 9.93 -0.22
CA TRP A 100 10.63 8.53 0.16
C TRP A 100 12.00 8.33 0.81
N THR A 101 12.05 7.58 1.90
CA THR A 101 13.29 7.14 2.53
C THR A 101 13.49 5.67 2.26
N ASN A 102 14.60 5.32 1.62
CA ASN A 102 14.93 3.94 1.30
C ASN A 102 15.47 3.21 2.53
N LEU A 103 14.99 2.00 2.76
CA LEU A 103 15.56 1.10 3.77
C LEU A 103 16.82 0.48 3.20
N SER A 104 17.89 0.53 3.97
CA SER A 104 19.17 -0.13 3.69
C SER A 104 19.42 -1.26 4.69
N GLN A 105 20.42 -2.10 4.41
CA GLN A 105 20.82 -3.22 5.26
C GLN A 105 19.71 -4.26 5.49
N ILE A 106 18.81 -4.43 4.51
CA ILE A 106 17.84 -5.53 4.51
C ILE A 106 18.60 -6.83 4.21
N THR A 107 18.44 -7.83 5.07
CA THR A 107 19.06 -9.14 4.88
C THR A 107 18.19 -10.03 3.98
N SER A 108 18.72 -11.18 3.57
CA SER A 108 17.91 -12.20 2.90
C SER A 108 16.86 -12.79 3.85
N GLY A 109 15.71 -13.19 3.32
CA GLY A 109 14.67 -13.82 4.12
C GLY A 109 13.38 -12.98 4.27
N LEU A 110 13.14 -12.02 3.35
CA LEU A 110 11.84 -11.38 3.26
C LEU A 110 10.74 -12.44 3.21
N SER A 111 9.81 -12.37 4.15
CA SER A 111 8.65 -13.25 4.20
C SER A 111 7.36 -12.48 3.96
N VAL A 112 6.41 -13.14 3.33
CA VAL A 112 5.06 -12.59 3.09
C VAL A 112 4.05 -13.61 3.55
N SER A 113 3.09 -13.18 4.37
CA SER A 113 1.99 -14.00 4.86
C SER A 113 0.66 -13.27 4.75
N GLY A 114 -0.46 -13.99 4.88
CA GLY A 114 -1.80 -13.41 4.78
C GLY A 114 -2.25 -13.15 3.33
N GLY A 115 -3.31 -12.35 3.19
CA GLY A 115 -3.97 -12.09 1.90
C GLY A 115 -4.94 -13.21 1.46
N GLU A 116 -5.11 -14.23 2.29
CA GLU A 116 -5.98 -15.37 2.01
C GLU A 116 -7.45 -14.99 2.14
N GLN A 117 -8.27 -15.54 1.24
CA GLN A 117 -9.71 -15.40 1.29
C GLN A 117 -10.27 -16.21 2.46
N GLN A 118 -11.06 -15.59 3.32
CA GLN A 118 -11.81 -16.26 4.37
C GLN A 118 -13.18 -16.70 3.84
N PHE A 119 -13.68 -17.83 4.35
CA PHE A 119 -14.96 -18.40 3.95
C PHE A 119 -15.85 -18.60 5.17
N ALA A 120 -17.14 -18.35 5.01
CA ALA A 120 -18.16 -18.75 5.97
C ALA A 120 -18.89 -19.99 5.46
N ASP A 121 -19.11 -20.95 6.36
CA ASP A 121 -19.94 -22.14 6.09
C ASP A 121 -21.42 -21.73 6.11
N VAL A 122 -22.13 -22.05 5.05
CA VAL A 122 -23.55 -21.77 4.86
C VAL A 122 -24.32 -23.05 4.50
N THR A 123 -23.76 -24.23 4.84
CA THR A 123 -24.36 -25.53 4.57
C THR A 123 -25.66 -25.68 5.34
N GLU A 124 -26.75 -25.92 4.66
CA GLU A 124 -28.03 -26.26 5.29
C GLU A 124 -28.07 -27.73 5.69
N ILE A 125 -28.91 -28.09 6.66
CA ILE A 125 -29.04 -29.46 7.18
C ILE A 125 -29.55 -30.44 6.10
N THR A 126 -30.16 -29.93 5.02
CA THR A 126 -30.64 -30.67 3.87
C THR A 126 -29.60 -30.89 2.79
N ASP A 127 -28.49 -30.16 2.86
CA ASP A 127 -27.43 -30.23 1.87
C ASP A 127 -26.58 -31.48 2.05
N ARG A 128 -26.28 -32.15 0.95
CA ARG A 128 -25.35 -33.30 0.91
C ARG A 128 -23.91 -32.91 0.66
N THR A 129 -23.69 -31.64 0.28
CA THR A 129 -22.36 -31.08 -0.04
C THR A 129 -22.17 -29.78 0.73
N GLN A 130 -21.02 -29.65 1.36
CA GLN A 130 -20.69 -28.44 2.09
C GLN A 130 -20.65 -27.23 1.17
N GLN A 131 -21.31 -26.14 1.56
CA GLN A 131 -21.36 -24.88 0.84
C GLN A 131 -20.65 -23.79 1.64
N GLN A 132 -19.80 -23.04 0.95
CA GLN A 132 -19.05 -21.94 1.54
C GLN A 132 -19.15 -20.68 0.70
N ILE A 133 -19.32 -19.54 1.34
CA ILE A 133 -19.29 -18.23 0.68
C ILE A 133 -18.05 -17.45 1.12
N PRO A 134 -17.37 -16.74 0.19
CA PRO A 134 -16.23 -15.89 0.54
C PRO A 134 -16.68 -14.69 1.35
N THR A 135 -15.93 -14.33 2.39
CA THR A 135 -16.19 -13.16 3.26
C THR A 135 -15.11 -12.10 3.11
N THR A 136 -14.17 -12.03 4.03
CA THR A 136 -13.09 -11.05 4.07
C THR A 136 -11.77 -11.69 3.64
N ARG A 137 -10.73 -10.88 3.46
CA ARG A 137 -9.36 -11.36 3.30
C ARG A 137 -8.56 -11.04 4.56
N SER A 138 -7.66 -11.94 4.93
CA SER A 138 -6.69 -11.66 5.98
C SER A 138 -5.74 -10.53 5.56
N PRO A 139 -5.25 -9.70 6.49
CA PRO A 139 -4.25 -8.69 6.18
C PRO A 139 -3.00 -9.31 5.56
N ILE A 140 -2.39 -8.63 4.61
CA ILE A 140 -1.09 -9.03 4.07
C ILE A 140 -0.03 -8.49 5.03
N VAL A 141 0.84 -9.38 5.48
CA VAL A 141 1.96 -9.04 6.36
C VAL A 141 3.26 -9.35 5.64
N VAL A 142 4.17 -8.39 5.64
CA VAL A 142 5.52 -8.53 5.09
C VAL A 142 6.52 -8.30 6.21
N GLU A 143 7.40 -9.25 6.42
CA GLU A 143 8.49 -9.16 7.38
C GLU A 143 9.81 -8.96 6.65
N LEU A 144 10.54 -7.93 7.05
CA LEU A 144 11.81 -7.50 6.49
C LEU A 144 12.88 -7.66 7.59
N PRO A 145 13.71 -8.70 7.54
CA PRO A 145 14.84 -8.79 8.45
C PRO A 145 15.91 -7.76 8.07
N VAL A 146 16.39 -7.03 9.04
CA VAL A 146 17.37 -5.94 8.87
C VAL A 146 18.51 -6.10 9.88
N TYR A 147 19.70 -5.57 9.56
CA TYR A 147 20.72 -5.36 10.58
C TYR A 147 20.29 -4.21 11.49
N ASP A 148 20.49 -4.38 12.81
CA ASP A 148 20.15 -3.34 13.78
C ASP A 148 21.27 -2.29 13.83
N ASP A 149 21.00 -1.13 13.26
CA ASP A 149 21.89 0.03 13.29
C ASP A 149 21.04 1.29 13.44
N PRO A 150 21.00 1.88 14.66
CA PRO A 150 20.20 3.05 14.94
C PRO A 150 20.69 4.32 14.21
N SER A 151 21.90 4.30 13.62
CA SER A 151 22.46 5.44 12.89
C SER A 151 21.93 5.57 11.46
N LEU A 152 21.22 4.57 10.95
CA LEU A 152 20.68 4.57 9.60
C LEU A 152 19.58 5.61 9.42
N SER A 153 19.61 6.30 8.29
CA SER A 153 18.70 7.41 7.99
C SER A 153 17.21 7.06 7.98
N TRP A 154 16.88 5.80 7.74
CA TRP A 154 15.50 5.31 7.71
C TRP A 154 14.96 4.94 9.12
N THR A 155 15.85 4.60 10.07
CA THR A 155 15.46 4.11 11.41
C THR A 155 14.54 5.10 12.16
N PRO A 156 14.85 6.42 12.23
CA PRO A 156 13.94 7.36 12.91
C PRO A 156 12.59 7.49 12.22
N THR A 157 12.54 7.39 10.88
CA THR A 157 11.27 7.46 10.14
C THR A 157 10.38 6.26 10.40
N VAL A 158 10.96 5.05 10.37
CA VAL A 158 10.22 3.80 10.64
C VAL A 158 9.79 3.75 12.10
N ARG A 159 10.64 4.17 13.04
CA ARG A 159 10.29 4.24 14.47
C ARG A 159 9.14 5.20 14.72
N ALA A 160 9.17 6.41 14.14
CA ALA A 160 8.07 7.35 14.25
C ALA A 160 6.76 6.82 13.65
N ALA A 161 6.83 6.09 12.54
CA ALA A 161 5.66 5.43 11.96
C ALA A 161 5.12 4.31 12.85
N SER A 162 6.01 3.53 13.48
CA SER A 162 5.66 2.50 14.47
C SER A 162 4.96 3.09 15.69
N ASP A 163 5.56 4.13 16.28
CA ASP A 163 5.05 4.77 17.51
C ASP A 163 3.72 5.48 17.29
N SER A 164 3.53 6.08 16.11
CA SER A 164 2.28 6.79 15.78
C SER A 164 1.10 5.85 15.52
N ALA A 165 1.37 4.58 15.20
CA ALA A 165 0.38 3.60 14.76
C ALA A 165 -0.49 4.10 13.58
N VAL A 166 0.05 4.99 12.75
CA VAL A 166 -0.61 5.51 11.55
C VAL A 166 -0.09 4.80 10.32
N ALA A 167 -1.02 4.33 9.47
CA ALA A 167 -0.63 3.71 8.22
C ALA A 167 0.16 4.68 7.34
N THR A 168 1.34 4.25 6.89
CA THR A 168 2.28 5.05 6.10
C THR A 168 2.60 4.30 4.81
N ALA A 169 2.69 5.03 3.70
CA ALA A 169 2.90 4.40 2.40
C ALA A 169 4.25 3.69 2.30
N VAL A 170 4.22 2.50 1.72
CA VAL A 170 5.38 1.69 1.35
C VAL A 170 5.48 1.59 -0.17
N ARG A 171 6.70 1.64 -0.66
CA ARG A 171 7.03 1.37 -2.07
C ARG A 171 8.15 0.34 -2.15
N MET A 172 7.92 -0.73 -2.90
CA MET A 172 8.93 -1.72 -3.25
C MET A 172 9.20 -1.61 -4.75
N ILE A 173 10.46 -1.42 -5.11
CA ILE A 173 10.92 -1.36 -6.50
C ILE A 173 11.72 -2.62 -6.76
N TYR A 174 11.28 -3.40 -7.75
CA TYR A 174 11.95 -4.63 -8.14
C TYR A 174 12.96 -4.39 -9.26
N PRO A 175 13.97 -5.27 -9.43
CA PRO A 175 15.04 -5.07 -10.41
C PRO A 175 14.56 -4.96 -11.88
N ASN A 176 13.37 -5.48 -12.19
CA ASN A 176 12.74 -5.34 -13.50
C ASN A 176 12.00 -4.01 -13.69
N GLY A 177 12.13 -3.05 -12.74
CA GLY A 177 11.44 -1.76 -12.77
C GLY A 177 10.00 -1.80 -12.26
N SER A 178 9.39 -2.98 -12.07
CA SER A 178 8.03 -3.04 -11.52
C SER A 178 8.01 -2.51 -10.07
N ARG A 179 6.87 -1.91 -9.70
CA ARG A 179 6.72 -1.27 -8.40
C ARG A 179 5.47 -1.80 -7.70
N LEU A 180 5.61 -2.17 -6.44
CA LEU A 180 4.48 -2.45 -5.55
C LEU A 180 4.36 -1.28 -4.58
N VAL A 181 3.16 -0.74 -4.45
CA VAL A 181 2.86 0.36 -3.53
C VAL A 181 1.62 0.03 -2.72
N GLY A 182 1.61 0.48 -1.49
CA GLY A 182 0.45 0.30 -0.61
C GLY A 182 0.61 1.14 0.65
N ASN A 183 -0.42 1.14 1.47
CA ASN A 183 -0.41 1.78 2.78
C ASN A 183 -0.34 0.69 3.84
N ALA A 184 0.57 0.80 4.79
CA ALA A 184 0.84 -0.23 5.77
C ALA A 184 1.11 0.38 7.16
N TYR A 185 0.75 -0.36 8.18
CA TYR A 185 1.23 -0.14 9.54
C TYR A 185 2.64 -0.70 9.64
N TRP A 186 3.55 0.11 10.15
CA TRP A 186 4.95 -0.25 10.34
C TRP A 186 5.19 -0.63 11.79
N SER A 187 5.95 -1.68 12.01
CA SER A 187 6.43 -2.07 13.33
C SER A 187 7.92 -2.36 13.27
N LEU A 188 8.69 -1.75 14.14
CA LEU A 188 10.12 -2.00 14.32
C LEU A 188 10.32 -2.67 15.68
N GLY A 189 11.05 -3.77 15.73
CA GLY A 189 11.36 -4.44 16.99
C GLY A 189 12.14 -3.50 17.95
N ASP A 190 11.76 -3.51 19.21
CA ASP A 190 12.40 -2.66 20.23
C ASP A 190 13.73 -3.24 20.71
N VAL A 191 13.85 -4.56 20.66
CA VAL A 191 15.04 -5.28 21.15
C VAL A 191 15.62 -6.10 20.00
N PRO A 192 16.88 -5.83 19.60
CA PRO A 192 17.56 -6.63 18.59
C PRO A 192 17.87 -8.03 19.09
N THR A 193 17.93 -8.97 18.17
CA THR A 193 18.41 -10.34 18.40
C THR A 193 19.86 -10.45 17.97
N ILE A 194 20.59 -11.41 18.58
CA ILE A 194 21.96 -11.74 18.16
C ILE A 194 21.88 -13.00 17.31
N GLU A 195 22.29 -12.90 16.06
CA GLU A 195 22.34 -14.01 15.13
C GLU A 195 23.66 -13.94 14.33
N ASP A 196 24.40 -15.05 14.28
CA ASP A 196 25.71 -15.14 13.62
C ASP A 196 26.67 -14.00 14.02
N SER A 197 26.74 -13.67 15.33
CA SER A 197 27.56 -12.56 15.89
C SER A 197 27.19 -11.17 15.37
N THR A 198 26.02 -10.99 14.78
CA THR A 198 25.48 -9.71 14.33
C THR A 198 24.20 -9.36 15.07
N LEU A 199 23.97 -8.05 15.27
CA LEU A 199 22.70 -7.56 15.78
C LEU A 199 21.71 -7.50 14.63
N ARG A 200 20.57 -8.17 14.79
CA ARG A 200 19.48 -8.20 13.81
C ARG A 200 18.18 -7.73 14.42
N ASN A 201 17.35 -7.15 13.59
CA ASN A 201 16.02 -6.71 13.93
C ASN A 201 15.05 -7.05 12.80
N SER A 202 13.76 -6.88 13.03
CA SER A 202 12.75 -7.04 11.99
C SER A 202 11.89 -5.80 11.87
N VAL A 203 11.59 -5.42 10.63
CA VAL A 203 10.56 -4.44 10.28
C VAL A 203 9.37 -5.20 9.74
N THR A 204 8.24 -5.11 10.40
CA THR A 204 7.00 -5.74 9.97
C THR A 204 6.06 -4.71 9.37
N LEU A 205 5.50 -5.04 8.20
CA LEU A 205 4.54 -4.23 7.45
C LEU A 205 3.21 -4.96 7.41
N THR A 206 2.17 -4.41 8.02
CA THR A 206 0.81 -4.92 7.89
C THR A 206 0.02 -4.00 6.98
N PHE A 207 -0.36 -4.46 5.79
CA PHE A 207 -1.07 -3.62 4.82
C PHE A 207 -2.47 -3.27 5.33
N ALA A 208 -2.74 -1.96 5.40
CA ALA A 208 -4.04 -1.40 5.81
C ALA A 208 -5.07 -1.44 4.67
N ALA A 209 -4.60 -1.42 3.42
CA ALA A 209 -5.43 -1.49 2.22
C ALA A 209 -4.74 -2.36 1.17
N GLN A 210 -5.51 -2.79 0.17
CA GLN A 210 -4.97 -3.64 -0.91
C GLN A 210 -3.82 -2.93 -1.64
N PRO A 211 -2.61 -3.51 -1.69
CA PRO A 211 -1.50 -2.94 -2.44
C PRO A 211 -1.75 -3.01 -3.95
N THR A 212 -1.17 -2.07 -4.68
CA THR A 212 -1.24 -2.02 -6.16
C THR A 212 0.14 -2.30 -6.74
N ARG A 213 0.21 -3.14 -7.77
CA ARG A 213 1.46 -3.43 -8.49
C ARG A 213 1.41 -2.83 -9.89
N TYR A 214 2.44 -2.08 -10.23
CA TYR A 214 2.65 -1.48 -11.55
C TYR A 214 3.77 -2.21 -12.28
N ALA A 215 3.60 -2.44 -13.58
CA ALA A 215 4.56 -3.17 -14.37
C ALA A 215 5.86 -2.37 -14.56
N THR A 216 5.81 -1.17 -15.02
CA THR A 216 6.93 -0.19 -15.17
C THR A 216 6.36 1.15 -15.56
#